data_a3679627f2bbe453050cb2311222491d
#
_entry.id   a3679627f2bbe453050cb2311222491d
#
_cell.length_a   1.000
_cell.length_b   1.000
_cell.length_c   1.000
_cell.angle_alpha   90.00
_cell.angle_beta   90.00
_cell.angle_gamma   90.00
#
_symmetry.space_group_name_H-M   'P 1'
#
loop_
_entity.id
_entity.type
_entity.pdbx_description
1 polymer ?
#
loop_
_entity_poly.entity_id
_entity_poly.type
_entity_poly.pdbx_seq_one_letter_code
_entity_poly.pdbx_strand_id
1 'polypeptide(L)'
;MSELSSLYCKVKITKPQLEKFLNSSLEEPELNKNWTEWWNSRKMYSKMELTPELLRAYNDDINKEVIDGWIDYPEAMAFSDYDEAAEVWHWGMMFFSQNFTEMIPMFAFIISLEKYVIESTENQVIVFPFFWGGNAVHAYIYFEDGKAILSPKAQTLKDVDPNFIEQTKDFLNKKWGQMAKEMDYNLD
;
A
#
# COMPACT_ATOMS: atom_id res chain seq x y z
N MET A 1 -21.11 8.27 -6.53
CA MET A 1 -20.38 7.37 -5.60
C MET A 1 -18.92 7.40 -5.99
N SER A 2 -18.00 7.61 -5.05
CA SER A 2 -16.58 7.56 -5.35
C SER A 2 -16.13 6.11 -5.42
N GLU A 3 -15.40 5.76 -6.47
CA GLU A 3 -14.88 4.41 -6.69
C GLU A 3 -13.50 4.30 -6.02
N LEU A 4 -13.49 4.15 -4.68
CA LEU A 4 -12.25 4.04 -3.92
C LEU A 4 -11.45 2.81 -4.35
N SER A 5 -10.17 2.98 -4.57
CA SER A 5 -9.26 1.86 -4.83
C SER A 5 -8.92 1.14 -3.54
N SER A 6 -8.53 -0.13 -3.67
CA SER A 6 -7.96 -0.90 -2.58
C SER A 6 -6.44 -0.83 -2.62
N LEU A 7 -5.81 -0.85 -1.45
CA LEU A 7 -4.37 -0.98 -1.27
C LEU A 7 -4.06 -2.36 -0.69
N TYR A 8 -3.09 -3.05 -1.27
CA TYR A 8 -2.56 -4.30 -0.73
C TYR A 8 -1.04 -4.31 -0.80
N CYS A 9 -0.42 -4.50 0.36
CA CYS A 9 1.01 -4.66 0.55
C CYS A 9 1.30 -6.07 1.06
N LYS A 10 2.20 -6.79 0.38
CA LYS A 10 2.73 -8.09 0.80
C LYS A 10 4.25 -7.99 0.81
N VAL A 11 4.86 -8.14 1.99
CA VAL A 11 6.32 -8.09 2.12
C VAL A 11 6.84 -9.17 3.05
N LYS A 12 7.97 -9.75 2.68
CA LYS A 12 8.76 -10.64 3.56
C LYS A 12 9.56 -9.78 4.54
N ILE A 13 9.30 -9.98 5.81
CA ILE A 13 9.93 -9.22 6.90
C ILE A 13 9.94 -10.07 8.16
N THR A 14 11.07 -10.15 8.85
CA THR A 14 11.08 -10.86 10.14
C THR A 14 10.30 -10.09 11.19
N LYS A 15 9.73 -10.78 12.17
CA LYS A 15 8.97 -10.16 13.26
C LYS A 15 9.76 -9.05 13.98
N PRO A 16 11.04 -9.25 14.35
CA PRO A 16 11.85 -8.19 14.96
C PRO A 16 12.04 -6.96 14.06
N GLN A 17 12.20 -7.16 12.75
CA GLN A 17 12.33 -6.03 11.81
C GLN A 17 10.99 -5.30 11.63
N LEU A 18 9.86 -6.01 11.60
CA LEU A 18 8.54 -5.39 11.59
C LEU A 18 8.30 -4.56 12.85
N GLU A 19 8.60 -5.11 14.02
CA GLU A 19 8.50 -4.38 15.29
C GLU A 19 9.41 -3.13 15.30
N LYS A 20 10.64 -3.26 14.79
CA LYS A 20 11.56 -2.13 14.66
C LYS A 20 10.99 -1.05 13.73
N PHE A 21 10.44 -1.44 12.58
CA PHE A 21 9.76 -0.52 11.65
C PHE A 21 8.59 0.18 12.32
N LEU A 22 7.70 -0.56 12.97
CA LEU A 22 6.50 -0.02 13.61
C LEU A 22 6.82 0.96 14.75
N ASN A 23 7.93 0.74 15.47
CA ASN A 23 8.38 1.61 16.57
C ASN A 23 9.32 2.74 16.13
N SER A 24 9.58 2.89 14.83
CA SER A 24 10.33 4.02 14.28
C SER A 24 9.41 5.06 13.66
N SER A 25 9.92 6.28 13.53
CA SER A 25 9.26 7.31 12.72
C SER A 25 9.72 7.22 11.26
N LEU A 26 8.92 7.75 10.36
CA LEU A 26 9.27 7.86 8.95
C LEU A 26 10.47 8.81 8.82
N GLU A 27 11.54 8.35 8.18
CA GLU A 27 12.62 9.23 7.76
C GLU A 27 12.13 10.19 6.67
N GLU A 28 12.76 11.34 6.55
CA GLU A 28 12.38 12.31 5.53
C GLU A 28 12.45 11.67 4.13
N PRO A 29 11.31 11.55 3.43
CA PRO A 29 11.29 10.92 2.12
C PRO A 29 11.99 11.81 1.08
N GLU A 30 12.80 11.20 0.25
CA GLU A 30 13.51 11.87 -0.84
C GLU A 30 12.65 11.89 -2.10
N LEU A 31 12.37 13.08 -2.62
CA LEU A 31 11.75 13.25 -3.93
C LEU A 31 12.80 13.01 -5.03
N ASN A 32 12.97 11.75 -5.40
CA ASN A 32 13.95 11.33 -6.40
C ASN A 32 13.34 11.18 -7.81
N LYS A 33 14.18 10.76 -8.76
CA LYS A 33 13.78 10.55 -10.15
C LYS A 33 12.64 9.53 -10.31
N ASN A 34 12.62 8.46 -9.51
CA ASN A 34 11.56 7.44 -9.59
C ASN A 34 10.18 8.02 -9.27
N TRP A 35 10.07 8.85 -8.23
CA TRP A 35 8.85 9.58 -7.91
C TRP A 35 8.37 10.46 -9.06
N THR A 36 9.28 11.22 -9.66
CA THR A 36 8.97 12.13 -10.76
C THR A 36 8.51 11.36 -12.01
N GLU A 37 9.16 10.24 -12.34
CA GLU A 37 8.78 9.38 -13.46
C GLU A 37 7.40 8.76 -13.26
N TRP A 38 7.15 8.23 -12.06
CA TRP A 38 5.83 7.70 -11.73
C TRP A 38 4.75 8.78 -11.81
N TRP A 39 4.98 9.93 -11.16
CA TRP A 39 4.02 11.03 -11.17
C TRP A 39 3.70 11.48 -12.59
N ASN A 40 4.70 11.65 -13.44
CA ASN A 40 4.53 12.05 -14.82
C ASN A 40 3.78 11.01 -15.66
N SER A 41 3.85 9.74 -15.31
CA SER A 41 3.11 8.67 -15.98
C SER A 41 1.62 8.66 -15.65
N ARG A 42 1.19 9.33 -14.58
CA ARG A 42 -0.23 9.37 -14.16
C ARG A 42 -0.97 10.48 -14.87
N LYS A 43 -2.17 10.16 -15.39
CA LYS A 43 -3.08 11.13 -16.01
C LYS A 43 -4.21 11.42 -15.02
N MET A 44 -4.37 12.68 -14.67
CA MET A 44 -5.43 13.13 -13.76
C MET A 44 -5.84 14.55 -14.10
N TYR A 45 -7.09 14.89 -13.78
CA TYR A 45 -7.59 16.26 -13.90
C TYR A 45 -6.96 17.13 -12.81
N SER A 46 -6.64 18.38 -13.15
CA SER A 46 -6.02 19.35 -12.23
C SER A 46 -4.78 18.82 -11.50
N LYS A 47 -3.90 18.16 -12.23
CA LYS A 47 -2.66 17.59 -11.70
C LYS A 47 -1.81 18.68 -11.06
N MET A 48 -1.53 18.50 -9.77
CA MET A 48 -0.63 19.38 -9.02
C MET A 48 0.83 19.09 -9.33
N GLU A 49 1.70 20.00 -8.99
CA GLU A 49 3.14 19.75 -8.96
C GLU A 49 3.48 18.79 -7.82
N LEU A 50 4.34 17.82 -8.08
CA LEU A 50 4.82 16.91 -7.06
C LEU A 50 5.92 17.62 -6.25
N THR A 51 5.68 17.82 -4.97
CA THR A 51 6.62 18.50 -4.07
C THR A 51 7.02 17.60 -2.90
N PRO A 52 8.20 17.85 -2.26
CA PRO A 52 8.60 17.09 -1.08
C PRO A 52 7.56 17.12 0.05
N GLU A 53 6.84 18.22 0.22
CA GLU A 53 5.83 18.40 1.27
C GLU A 53 4.69 17.38 1.15
N LEU A 54 4.32 16.98 -0.08
CA LEU A 54 3.28 15.98 -0.30
C LEU A 54 3.67 14.60 0.23
N LEU A 55 4.97 14.31 0.37
CA LEU A 55 5.45 13.03 0.85
C LEU A 55 5.46 12.93 2.39
N ARG A 56 5.37 14.06 3.10
CA ARG A 56 5.71 14.19 4.52
C ARG A 56 4.55 14.05 5.50
N ALA A 57 3.35 13.74 5.07
CA ALA A 57 2.16 13.78 5.95
C ALA A 57 2.28 12.88 7.20
N TYR A 58 3.13 11.85 7.18
CA TYR A 58 3.34 10.92 8.30
C TYR A 58 4.69 11.06 9.01
N ASN A 59 5.48 12.10 8.70
CA ASN A 59 6.87 12.21 9.22
C ASN A 59 6.96 12.42 10.72
N ASP A 60 5.95 13.04 11.33
CA ASP A 60 5.93 13.35 12.76
C ASP A 60 5.34 12.20 13.59
N ASP A 61 4.79 11.18 12.96
CA ASP A 61 4.15 10.05 13.61
C ASP A 61 5.12 8.86 13.75
N ILE A 62 4.88 8.02 14.75
CA ILE A 62 5.47 6.67 14.79
C ILE A 62 4.72 5.81 13.76
N ASN A 63 5.44 4.96 13.02
CA ASN A 63 4.83 4.13 11.97
C ASN A 63 3.65 3.29 12.46
N LYS A 64 3.70 2.84 13.71
CA LYS A 64 2.57 2.12 14.33
C LYS A 64 1.33 2.99 14.44
N GLU A 65 1.47 4.26 14.78
CA GLU A 65 0.33 5.20 14.90
C GLU A 65 -0.33 5.44 13.55
N VAL A 66 0.47 5.48 12.47
CA VAL A 66 -0.08 5.54 11.09
C VAL A 66 -0.94 4.32 10.79
N ILE A 67 -0.45 3.10 11.10
CA ILE A 67 -1.19 1.84 10.90
C ILE A 67 -2.46 1.83 11.76
N ASP A 68 -2.33 2.12 13.05
CA ASP A 68 -3.44 2.11 14.01
C ASP A 68 -4.52 3.13 13.59
N GLY A 69 -4.12 4.34 13.16
CA GLY A 69 -5.04 5.36 12.69
C GLY A 69 -5.90 4.91 11.49
N TRP A 70 -5.33 4.13 10.58
CA TRP A 70 -6.11 3.55 9.48
C TRP A 70 -6.99 2.40 9.93
N ILE A 71 -6.53 1.55 10.87
CA ILE A 71 -7.34 0.45 11.43
C ILE A 71 -8.53 1.02 12.22
N ASP A 72 -8.33 2.10 12.96
CA ASP A 72 -9.36 2.78 13.74
C ASP A 72 -10.34 3.60 12.89
N TYR A 73 -10.11 3.71 11.58
CA TYR A 73 -11.01 4.35 10.62
C TYR A 73 -11.86 3.30 9.89
N PRO A 74 -13.10 3.03 10.36
CA PRO A 74 -13.90 1.89 9.89
C PRO A 74 -14.20 1.91 8.39
N GLU A 75 -14.34 3.10 7.79
CA GLU A 75 -14.66 3.26 6.39
C GLU A 75 -13.53 2.78 5.45
N ALA A 76 -12.30 2.77 5.92
CA ALA A 76 -11.16 2.25 5.14
C ALA A 76 -11.13 0.73 5.11
N MET A 77 -11.71 0.06 6.12
CA MET A 77 -11.60 -1.39 6.33
C MET A 77 -10.14 -1.85 6.18
N ALA A 78 -9.26 -1.21 6.96
CA ALA A 78 -7.85 -1.51 6.97
C ALA A 78 -7.54 -2.79 7.76
N PHE A 79 -6.43 -3.45 7.41
CA PHE A 79 -5.97 -4.67 8.08
C PHE A 79 -4.44 -4.68 8.14
N SER A 80 -3.93 -5.35 9.17
CA SER A 80 -2.50 -5.60 9.36
C SER A 80 -2.33 -7.02 9.93
N ASP A 81 -1.96 -7.97 9.08
CA ASP A 81 -1.82 -9.38 9.43
C ASP A 81 -0.38 -9.84 9.24
N TYR A 82 0.17 -10.55 10.20
CA TYR A 82 1.50 -11.13 10.11
C TYR A 82 1.44 -12.66 10.14
N ASP A 83 1.95 -13.28 9.08
CA ASP A 83 2.13 -14.73 9.01
C ASP A 83 3.52 -15.09 9.57
N GLU A 84 3.53 -15.65 10.79
CA GLU A 84 4.78 -16.02 11.46
C GLU A 84 5.52 -17.18 10.77
N ALA A 85 4.80 -18.10 10.13
CA ALA A 85 5.41 -19.25 9.47
C ALA A 85 6.08 -18.87 8.15
N ALA A 86 5.50 -17.94 7.42
CA ALA A 86 6.02 -17.45 6.14
C ALA A 86 6.91 -16.21 6.29
N GLU A 87 6.95 -15.59 7.48
CA GLU A 87 7.59 -14.28 7.74
C GLU A 87 7.08 -13.21 6.76
N VAL A 88 5.75 -13.14 6.55
CA VAL A 88 5.11 -12.22 5.62
C VAL A 88 4.17 -11.30 6.37
N TRP A 89 4.31 -10.01 6.12
CA TRP A 89 3.37 -9.01 6.56
C TRP A 89 2.43 -8.61 5.42
N HIS A 90 1.14 -8.66 5.73
CA HIS A 90 0.06 -8.22 4.86
C HIS A 90 -0.55 -6.95 5.46
N TRP A 91 -0.41 -5.85 4.76
CA TRP A 91 -0.98 -4.56 5.12
C TRP A 91 -1.85 -4.03 4.01
N GLY A 92 -2.98 -3.45 4.34
CA GLY A 92 -3.81 -2.83 3.32
C GLY A 92 -5.13 -2.28 3.80
N MET A 93 -5.91 -1.81 2.84
CA MET A 93 -7.22 -1.21 3.02
C MET A 93 -8.13 -1.62 1.88
N MET A 94 -9.38 -1.98 2.21
CA MET A 94 -10.40 -2.28 1.21
C MET A 94 -10.82 -1.01 0.45
N PHE A 95 -10.92 0.12 1.17
CA PHE A 95 -11.33 1.41 0.62
C PHE A 95 -10.30 2.47 1.00
N PHE A 96 -9.31 2.67 0.13
CA PHE A 96 -8.20 3.57 0.39
C PHE A 96 -8.48 4.98 -0.15
N SER A 97 -8.33 5.19 -1.44
CA SER A 97 -8.53 6.48 -2.08
C SER A 97 -8.75 6.33 -3.60
N GLN A 98 -9.31 7.35 -4.22
CA GLN A 98 -9.32 7.53 -5.67
C GLN A 98 -8.44 8.72 -6.12
N ASN A 99 -7.85 9.45 -5.17
CA ASN A 99 -7.06 10.65 -5.40
C ASN A 99 -5.57 10.35 -5.29
N PHE A 100 -4.83 10.48 -6.38
CA PHE A 100 -3.39 10.24 -6.40
C PHE A 100 -2.62 11.10 -5.39
N THR A 101 -3.04 12.35 -5.16
CA THR A 101 -2.38 13.24 -4.20
C THR A 101 -2.52 12.71 -2.77
N GLU A 102 -3.67 12.15 -2.42
CA GLU A 102 -3.90 11.53 -1.11
C GLU A 102 -3.14 10.20 -0.93
N MET A 103 -2.81 9.52 -2.04
CA MET A 103 -2.05 8.27 -2.00
C MET A 103 -0.55 8.48 -1.74
N ILE A 104 0.00 9.66 -2.09
CA ILE A 104 1.45 9.93 -2.05
C ILE A 104 2.07 9.70 -0.67
N PRO A 105 1.53 10.21 0.45
CA PRO A 105 2.11 9.97 1.78
C PRO A 105 2.17 8.48 2.14
N MET A 106 1.16 7.71 1.77
CA MET A 106 1.13 6.27 2.01
C MET A 106 2.19 5.54 1.18
N PHE A 107 2.45 5.98 -0.05
CA PHE A 107 3.53 5.39 -0.83
C PHE A 107 4.89 5.71 -0.24
N ALA A 108 5.11 6.93 0.27
CA ALA A 108 6.33 7.27 0.99
C ALA A 108 6.52 6.39 2.25
N PHE A 109 5.44 6.16 3.00
CA PHE A 109 5.41 5.23 4.14
C PHE A 109 5.80 3.81 3.72
N ILE A 110 5.21 3.27 2.66
CA ILE A 110 5.48 1.91 2.15
C ILE A 110 6.91 1.78 1.61
N ILE A 111 7.40 2.78 0.88
CA ILE A 111 8.77 2.80 0.34
C ILE A 111 9.80 2.75 1.46
N SER A 112 9.55 3.34 2.61
CA SER A 112 10.46 3.30 3.77
C SER A 112 10.70 1.88 4.31
N LEU A 113 9.85 0.90 3.97
CA LEU A 113 10.05 -0.51 4.29
C LEU A 113 11.31 -1.12 3.65
N GLU A 114 11.87 -0.50 2.61
CA GLU A 114 13.04 -1.04 1.89
C GLU A 114 14.22 -1.40 2.80
N LYS A 115 14.35 -0.72 3.95
CA LYS A 115 15.42 -0.95 4.93
C LYS A 115 15.17 -2.12 5.89
N TYR A 116 13.95 -2.67 5.90
CA TYR A 116 13.49 -3.64 6.89
C TYR A 116 13.13 -4.99 6.30
N VAL A 117 12.75 -5.03 5.01
CA VAL A 117 12.29 -6.25 4.35
C VAL A 117 13.42 -7.20 4.03
N ILE A 118 13.11 -8.50 4.02
CA ILE A 118 13.96 -9.53 3.44
C ILE A 118 13.89 -9.39 1.92
N GLU A 119 15.04 -9.40 1.24
CA GLU A 119 15.05 -9.32 -0.22
C GLU A 119 14.29 -10.49 -0.84
N SER A 120 13.26 -10.17 -1.62
CA SER A 120 12.41 -11.15 -2.28
C SER A 120 11.61 -10.49 -3.40
N THR A 121 11.47 -11.20 -4.51
CA THR A 121 10.57 -10.80 -5.61
C THR A 121 9.10 -10.84 -5.23
N GLU A 122 8.76 -11.44 -4.07
CA GLU A 122 7.40 -11.47 -3.53
C GLU A 122 7.03 -10.18 -2.79
N ASN A 123 7.99 -9.27 -2.55
CA ASN A 123 7.73 -7.98 -1.95
C ASN A 123 7.07 -7.05 -2.97
N GLN A 124 5.77 -6.93 -2.89
CA GLN A 124 4.99 -6.20 -3.87
C GLN A 124 3.82 -5.47 -3.20
N VAL A 125 3.46 -4.33 -3.77
CA VAL A 125 2.34 -3.50 -3.32
C VAL A 125 1.55 -3.04 -4.53
N ILE A 126 0.23 -3.05 -4.43
CA ILE A 126 -0.64 -2.60 -5.51
C ILE A 126 -1.78 -1.72 -4.97
N VAL A 127 -2.12 -0.70 -5.74
CA VAL A 127 -3.35 0.09 -5.57
C VAL A 127 -4.16 0.01 -6.86
N PHE A 128 -5.38 -0.53 -6.76
CA PHE A 128 -6.24 -0.77 -7.90
C PHE A 128 -7.72 -0.82 -7.49
N PRO A 129 -8.68 -0.61 -8.41
CA PRO A 129 -10.11 -0.58 -8.11
C PRO A 129 -10.68 -2.00 -7.94
N PHE A 130 -10.32 -2.68 -6.83
CA PHE A 130 -10.66 -4.09 -6.58
C PHE A 130 -12.16 -4.40 -6.69
N PHE A 131 -13.02 -3.57 -6.05
CA PHE A 131 -14.47 -3.80 -6.02
C PHE A 131 -15.21 -3.36 -7.30
N TRP A 132 -14.63 -2.42 -8.03
CA TRP A 132 -15.30 -1.77 -9.15
C TRP A 132 -15.00 -2.40 -10.49
N GLY A 133 -14.08 -3.37 -10.50
CA GLY A 133 -13.63 -4.02 -11.71
C GLY A 133 -12.73 -3.13 -12.57
N GLY A 134 -12.48 -3.57 -13.80
CA GLY A 134 -11.54 -2.90 -14.69
C GLY A 134 -10.11 -3.40 -14.54
N ASN A 135 -9.20 -2.78 -15.30
CA ASN A 135 -7.81 -3.21 -15.39
C ASN A 135 -6.82 -2.13 -14.93
N ALA A 136 -7.31 -0.98 -14.42
CA ALA A 136 -6.45 0.11 -14.03
C ALA A 136 -5.57 -0.26 -12.83
N VAL A 137 -4.31 0.19 -12.83
CA VAL A 137 -3.40 0.15 -11.69
C VAL A 137 -3.01 1.59 -11.37
N HIS A 138 -3.36 2.05 -10.19
CA HIS A 138 -3.05 3.39 -9.74
C HIS A 138 -1.61 3.49 -9.26
N ALA A 139 -1.14 2.48 -8.53
CA ALA A 139 0.26 2.34 -8.15
C ALA A 139 0.65 0.87 -8.06
N TYR A 140 1.90 0.59 -8.38
CA TYR A 140 2.55 -0.69 -8.18
C TYR A 140 3.97 -0.43 -7.68
N ILE A 141 4.30 -0.98 -6.52
CA ILE A 141 5.61 -0.89 -5.92
C ILE A 141 6.16 -2.32 -5.80
N TYR A 142 7.40 -2.50 -6.21
CA TYR A 142 8.14 -3.74 -6.03
C TYR A 142 9.51 -3.44 -5.44
N PHE A 143 10.14 -4.45 -4.86
CA PHE A 143 11.43 -4.31 -4.19
C PHE A 143 12.48 -5.10 -4.95
N GLU A 144 13.55 -4.44 -5.32
CA GLU A 144 14.65 -4.99 -6.10
C GLU A 144 15.98 -4.35 -5.66
N ASP A 145 17.02 -5.15 -5.47
CA ASP A 145 18.35 -4.69 -5.04
C ASP A 145 18.33 -3.81 -3.78
N GLY A 146 17.48 -4.16 -2.81
CA GLY A 146 17.34 -3.41 -1.56
C GLY A 146 16.64 -2.05 -1.72
N LYS A 147 15.94 -1.81 -2.83
CA LYS A 147 15.20 -0.58 -3.11
C LYS A 147 13.74 -0.86 -3.42
N ALA A 148 12.87 0.01 -2.92
CA ALA A 148 11.47 0.05 -3.31
C ALA A 148 11.31 0.93 -4.55
N ILE A 149 10.72 0.36 -5.59
CA ILE A 149 10.55 1.02 -6.89
C ILE A 149 9.06 1.23 -7.15
N LEU A 150 8.66 2.48 -7.21
CA LEU A 150 7.31 2.88 -7.62
C LEU A 150 7.23 2.90 -9.15
N SER A 151 6.57 1.89 -9.73
CA SER A 151 6.62 1.62 -11.17
C SER A 151 5.89 2.68 -12.02
N PRO A 152 6.59 3.41 -12.89
CA PRO A 152 5.93 4.32 -13.84
C PRO A 152 5.26 3.57 -14.99
N LYS A 153 5.61 2.30 -15.22
CA LYS A 153 5.14 1.49 -16.35
C LYS A 153 3.83 0.76 -16.06
N ALA A 154 3.58 0.39 -14.81
CA ALA A 154 2.37 -0.33 -14.43
C ALA A 154 1.14 0.60 -14.51
N GLN A 155 0.40 0.50 -15.61
CA GLN A 155 -0.83 1.24 -15.87
C GLN A 155 -2.07 0.35 -15.75
N THR A 156 -1.89 -0.95 -16.00
CA THR A 156 -2.94 -1.95 -16.00
C THR A 156 -2.49 -3.22 -15.28
N LEU A 157 -3.45 -4.06 -14.89
CA LEU A 157 -3.17 -5.36 -14.27
C LEU A 157 -2.30 -6.28 -15.14
N LYS A 158 -2.25 -6.07 -16.46
CA LYS A 158 -1.39 -6.83 -17.38
C LYS A 158 0.10 -6.47 -17.24
N ASP A 159 0.40 -5.33 -16.64
CA ASP A 159 1.76 -4.84 -16.43
C ASP A 159 2.35 -5.32 -15.10
N VAL A 160 1.59 -6.08 -14.32
CA VAL A 160 1.95 -6.63 -13.00
C VAL A 160 2.02 -8.16 -13.09
N ASP A 161 2.86 -8.77 -12.26
CA ASP A 161 2.98 -10.24 -12.18
C ASP A 161 1.60 -10.89 -12.00
N PRO A 162 1.18 -11.76 -12.93
CA PRO A 162 -0.14 -12.42 -12.87
C PRO A 162 -0.34 -13.25 -11.59
N ASN A 163 0.71 -13.89 -11.08
CA ASN A 163 0.64 -14.68 -9.86
C ASN A 163 0.38 -13.79 -8.64
N PHE A 164 1.02 -12.63 -8.59
CA PHE A 164 0.77 -11.66 -7.52
C PHE A 164 -0.66 -11.10 -7.59
N ILE A 165 -1.18 -10.82 -8.77
CA ILE A 165 -2.57 -10.37 -8.95
C ILE A 165 -3.57 -11.41 -8.47
N GLU A 166 -3.37 -12.69 -8.82
CA GLU A 166 -4.23 -13.79 -8.38
C GLU A 166 -4.20 -13.91 -6.85
N GLN A 167 -3.00 -13.99 -6.25
CA GLN A 167 -2.83 -14.05 -4.80
C GLN A 167 -3.45 -12.85 -4.08
N THR A 168 -3.29 -11.64 -4.65
CA THR A 168 -3.89 -10.42 -4.11
C THR A 168 -5.41 -10.49 -4.09
N LYS A 169 -6.03 -10.90 -5.20
CA LYS A 169 -7.49 -11.04 -5.30
C LYS A 169 -8.02 -12.08 -4.33
N ASP A 170 -7.37 -13.21 -4.22
CA ASP A 170 -7.75 -14.29 -3.29
C ASP A 170 -7.65 -13.82 -1.83
N PHE A 171 -6.55 -13.16 -1.48
CA PHE A 171 -6.36 -12.61 -0.13
C PHE A 171 -7.43 -11.56 0.21
N LEU A 172 -7.65 -10.59 -0.67
CA LEU A 172 -8.63 -9.52 -0.45
C LEU A 172 -10.07 -10.08 -0.39
N ASN A 173 -10.43 -11.04 -1.23
CA ASN A 173 -11.74 -11.71 -1.16
C ASN A 173 -11.96 -12.43 0.18
N LYS A 174 -10.95 -13.18 0.64
CA LYS A 174 -11.00 -13.86 1.94
C LYS A 174 -11.12 -12.85 3.08
N LYS A 175 -10.32 -11.79 3.05
CA LYS A 175 -10.31 -10.74 4.08
C LYS A 175 -11.63 -9.99 4.12
N TRP A 176 -12.17 -9.62 2.96
CA TRP A 176 -13.51 -9.02 2.86
C TRP A 176 -14.58 -9.89 3.52
N GLY A 177 -14.59 -11.19 3.21
CA GLY A 177 -15.56 -12.12 3.80
C GLY A 177 -15.43 -12.27 5.32
N GLN A 178 -14.22 -12.10 5.89
CA GLN A 178 -14.01 -12.07 7.33
C GLN A 178 -14.54 -10.78 7.96
N MET A 179 -14.14 -9.62 7.43
CA MET A 179 -14.52 -8.32 7.95
C MET A 179 -16.03 -8.06 7.83
N ALA A 180 -16.66 -8.47 6.73
CA ALA A 180 -18.11 -8.35 6.55
C ALA A 180 -18.90 -9.13 7.60
N LYS A 181 -18.45 -10.34 7.97
CA LYS A 181 -19.08 -11.12 9.05
C LYS A 181 -18.95 -10.44 10.42
N GLU A 182 -17.78 -9.85 10.71
CA GLU A 182 -17.56 -9.13 11.96
C GLU A 182 -18.47 -7.89 12.06
N MET A 183 -18.75 -7.23 10.94
CA MET A 183 -19.69 -6.10 10.89
C MET A 183 -21.13 -6.52 11.13
N ASP A 184 -21.58 -7.65 10.56
CA ASP A 184 -22.94 -8.17 10.75
C ASP A 184 -23.18 -8.60 12.22
N TYR A 185 -22.18 -9.14 12.91
CA TYR A 185 -22.28 -9.48 14.33
C TYR A 185 -22.38 -8.27 15.27
N ASN A 186 -21.93 -7.10 14.86
CA ASN A 186 -22.00 -5.88 15.67
C ASN A 186 -23.29 -5.07 15.45
N LEU A 187 -24.19 -5.52 14.57
CA LEU A 187 -25.48 -4.89 14.28
C LEU A 187 -26.67 -5.56 14.99
N ASP A 188 -26.45 -6.69 15.64
CA ASP A 188 -27.40 -7.42 16.50
C ASP A 188 -27.16 -7.12 18.00
#